data_c84f9263ab94b1b727b5045849a55967
#
_entry.id   c84f9263ab94b1b727b5045849a55967
#
_cell.length_a   1.000
_cell.length_b   1.000
_cell.length_c   1.000
_cell.angle_alpha   90.00
_cell.angle_beta   90.00
_cell.angle_gamma   90.00
#
_symmetry.space_group_name_H-M   'P 1'
#
loop_
_entity.id
_entity.type
_entity.pdbx_description
1 polymer ?
#
loop_
_entity_poly.entity_id
_entity_poly.type
_entity_poly.pdbx_seq_one_letter_code
_entity_poly.pdbx_strand_id
1 'polypeptide(L)'
;MKTRALILALALAGLCISVHVSTGADAPAAGVPDTARVTPSQPKPVATQPVDLAICLDTSGSMSGLIDSAKQKLWAVVNELASATPAPDLRVGLIQYGNDGLDPTTGWVERKLGLTSDLDEVYNQLFALTTNGGQEYVARAITLARESMEWSADPRALKIVFVCGNEPATQDPEITVSQACEAAIAHDIIVNSIYCGPPQSDEA
;
A
#
# COMPACT_ATOMS: atom_id res chain seq x y z
N MET A 1 18.41 -17.06 15.08
CA MET A 1 17.61 -16.33 14.06
C MET A 1 16.29 -15.97 14.74
N LYS A 2 16.05 -14.69 15.04
CA LYS A 2 14.88 -14.25 15.81
C LYS A 2 13.86 -13.64 14.88
N THR A 3 12.79 -14.37 14.63
CA THR A 3 11.62 -13.94 13.86
C THR A 3 10.88 -12.83 14.63
N ARG A 4 10.86 -11.62 14.12
CA ARG A 4 10.03 -10.53 14.64
C ARG A 4 8.77 -10.46 13.79
N ALA A 5 7.70 -11.08 14.29
CA ALA A 5 6.36 -10.83 13.79
C ALA A 5 5.91 -9.46 14.30
N LEU A 6 5.72 -8.49 13.40
CA LEU A 6 5.17 -7.18 13.73
C LEU A 6 3.64 -7.25 13.51
N ILE A 7 2.92 -7.46 14.60
CA ILE A 7 1.47 -7.34 14.63
C ILE A 7 1.14 -5.85 14.76
N LEU A 8 0.58 -5.25 13.71
CA LEU A 8 0.07 -3.88 13.75
C LEU A 8 -1.33 -3.89 14.40
N ALA A 9 -1.37 -3.72 15.72
CA ALA A 9 -2.61 -3.50 16.45
C ALA A 9 -2.89 -2.00 16.51
N LEU A 10 -3.96 -1.53 15.86
CA LEU A 10 -4.49 -0.19 16.02
C LEU A 10 -5.15 -0.10 17.42
N ALA A 11 -4.50 0.55 18.37
CA ALA A 11 -5.12 0.95 19.63
C ALA A 11 -5.45 2.44 19.58
N LEU A 12 -6.74 2.78 19.50
CA LEU A 12 -7.26 4.12 19.79
C LEU A 12 -7.14 4.34 21.32
N ALA A 13 -6.25 5.22 21.74
CA ALA A 13 -6.26 5.77 23.10
C ALA A 13 -6.45 7.28 23.00
N GLY A 14 -7.68 7.74 23.28
CA GLY A 14 -8.00 9.15 23.47
C GLY A 14 -7.34 9.68 24.74
N LEU A 15 -6.50 10.72 24.60
CA LEU A 15 -5.92 11.46 25.71
C LEU A 15 -6.63 12.82 25.84
N CYS A 16 -7.56 12.92 26.78
CA CYS A 16 -8.14 14.20 27.21
C CYS A 16 -7.09 14.97 28.02
N ILE A 17 -6.61 16.09 27.50
CA ILE A 17 -5.79 17.03 28.26
C ILE A 17 -6.71 18.09 28.86
N SER A 18 -6.94 18.04 30.18
CA SER A 18 -7.63 19.10 30.93
C SER A 18 -6.64 20.22 31.24
N VAL A 19 -6.92 21.40 30.68
CA VAL A 19 -6.18 22.63 31.02
C VAL A 19 -6.76 23.24 32.29
N HIS A 20 -5.99 23.24 33.37
CA HIS A 20 -6.33 24.00 34.56
C HIS A 20 -5.75 25.41 34.46
N VAL A 21 -6.63 26.39 34.39
CA VAL A 21 -6.26 27.82 34.55
C VAL A 21 -6.28 28.15 36.03
N SER A 22 -5.10 28.49 36.56
CA SER A 22 -4.98 28.97 37.96
C SER A 22 -4.73 30.48 37.91
N THR A 23 -5.70 31.25 38.42
CA THR A 23 -5.57 32.67 38.68
C THR A 23 -5.02 32.87 40.07
N GLY A 24 -3.87 33.48 40.22
CA GLY A 24 -3.24 33.81 41.49
C GLY A 24 -2.55 35.16 41.45
N ALA A 25 -2.86 35.99 42.42
CA ALA A 25 -2.63 37.41 42.55
C ALA A 25 -1.20 37.86 42.81
N ASP A 26 -0.98 39.16 42.59
CA ASP A 26 0.18 40.01 42.76
C ASP A 26 1.07 39.80 44.00
N ALA A 27 2.42 39.92 43.76
CA ALA A 27 3.39 40.41 44.72
C ALA A 27 4.67 40.91 44.02
N PRO A 28 5.50 41.78 44.61
CA PRO A 28 6.25 42.82 43.91
C PRO A 28 7.65 42.45 43.47
N ALA A 29 8.15 43.26 42.53
CA ALA A 29 9.40 43.12 41.79
C ALA A 29 10.69 43.02 42.66
N ALA A 30 11.51 42.03 42.35
CA ALA A 30 12.94 42.02 42.65
C ALA A 30 13.68 41.58 41.39
N GLY A 31 14.85 42.23 41.14
CA GLY A 31 15.64 42.26 39.94
C GLY A 31 15.84 40.96 39.18
N VAL A 32 15.56 40.98 37.90
CA VAL A 32 15.70 39.87 36.97
C VAL A 32 17.16 39.85 36.46
N PRO A 33 17.93 38.75 36.68
CA PRO A 33 19.15 38.52 35.90
C PRO A 33 18.73 38.18 34.47
N ASP A 34 19.48 38.69 33.52
CA ASP A 34 19.36 38.46 32.08
C ASP A 34 19.33 36.97 31.75
N THR A 35 18.10 36.42 31.72
CA THR A 35 17.91 35.05 31.31
C THR A 35 17.98 34.97 29.81
N ALA A 36 19.04 34.37 29.30
CA ALA A 36 19.23 33.98 27.92
C ALA A 36 17.90 33.58 27.29
N ARG A 37 17.50 34.37 26.27
CA ARG A 37 16.27 34.14 25.49
C ARG A 37 16.35 32.76 24.85
N VAL A 38 15.74 31.76 25.49
CA VAL A 38 15.59 30.43 24.90
C VAL A 38 14.63 30.59 23.72
N THR A 39 15.19 30.68 22.53
CA THR A 39 14.41 30.63 21.29
C THR A 39 13.74 29.26 21.26
N PRO A 40 12.39 29.19 21.17
CA PRO A 40 11.72 27.90 21.02
C PRO A 40 12.32 27.21 19.79
N SER A 41 12.94 26.05 19.99
CA SER A 41 13.37 25.23 18.85
C SER A 41 12.11 24.84 18.08
N GLN A 42 12.02 25.23 16.81
CA GLN A 42 10.95 24.76 15.95
C GLN A 42 10.95 23.22 15.99
N PRO A 43 9.79 22.59 16.11
CA PRO A 43 9.71 21.13 16.07
C PRO A 43 10.31 20.68 14.72
N LYS A 44 11.31 19.81 14.80
CA LYS A 44 11.94 19.20 13.63
C LYS A 44 10.83 18.53 12.81
N PRO A 45 10.71 18.78 11.49
CA PRO A 45 9.72 18.11 10.67
C PRO A 45 9.80 16.59 10.91
N VAL A 46 8.69 15.99 11.29
CA VAL A 46 8.60 14.52 11.38
C VAL A 46 8.73 14.02 9.95
N ALA A 47 9.81 13.29 9.67
CA ALA A 47 10.01 12.71 8.36
C ALA A 47 8.84 11.76 8.07
N THR A 48 8.09 12.02 6.99
CA THR A 48 7.00 11.17 6.54
C THR A 48 7.54 9.78 6.18
N GLN A 49 6.76 8.73 6.45
CA GLN A 49 7.08 7.36 6.08
C GLN A 49 6.83 7.17 4.58
N PRO A 50 7.85 6.86 3.76
CA PRO A 50 7.59 6.52 2.37
C PRO A 50 6.87 5.17 2.28
N VAL A 51 5.80 5.12 1.47
CA VAL A 51 5.02 3.91 1.21
C VAL A 51 4.80 3.77 -0.29
N ASP A 52 5.33 2.69 -0.85
CA ASP A 52 5.14 2.31 -2.24
C ASP A 52 4.18 1.11 -2.29
N LEU A 53 3.05 1.27 -2.95
CA LEU A 53 2.02 0.26 -3.10
C LEU A 53 1.82 -0.09 -4.57
N ALA A 54 2.14 -1.31 -4.98
CA ALA A 54 1.74 -1.83 -6.28
C ALA A 54 0.50 -2.72 -6.13
N ILE A 55 -0.54 -2.43 -6.91
CA ILE A 55 -1.76 -3.22 -6.99
C ILE A 55 -1.69 -4.07 -8.25
N CYS A 56 -1.73 -5.39 -8.11
CA CYS A 56 -1.89 -6.35 -9.19
C CYS A 56 -3.34 -6.86 -9.17
N LEU A 57 -4.16 -6.44 -10.11
CA LEU A 57 -5.57 -6.80 -10.17
C LEU A 57 -5.84 -7.77 -11.31
N ASP A 58 -6.47 -8.88 -10.97
CA ASP A 58 -7.02 -9.83 -11.91
C ASP A 58 -8.15 -9.18 -12.71
N THR A 59 -8.01 -9.25 -14.02
CA THR A 59 -8.97 -8.75 -15.00
C THR A 59 -9.43 -9.86 -15.95
N SER A 60 -9.35 -11.12 -15.52
CA SER A 60 -9.86 -12.28 -16.25
C SER A 60 -11.39 -12.30 -16.31
N GLY A 61 -11.93 -13.19 -17.12
CA GLY A 61 -13.37 -13.35 -17.29
C GLY A 61 -14.08 -13.78 -16.02
N SER A 62 -13.45 -14.58 -15.15
CA SER A 62 -14.00 -15.03 -13.87
C SER A 62 -14.24 -13.89 -12.87
N MET A 63 -13.49 -12.78 -13.01
CA MET A 63 -13.70 -11.56 -12.24
C MET A 63 -14.94 -10.76 -12.67
N SER A 64 -15.63 -11.15 -13.74
CA SER A 64 -16.87 -10.52 -14.18
C SER A 64 -17.93 -10.58 -13.06
N GLY A 65 -18.45 -9.41 -12.66
CA GLY A 65 -19.34 -9.27 -11.50
C GLY A 65 -18.63 -9.11 -10.14
N LEU A 66 -17.33 -9.37 -10.05
CA LEU A 66 -16.53 -9.16 -8.83
C LEU A 66 -15.66 -7.90 -8.93
N ILE A 67 -15.26 -7.54 -10.15
CA ILE A 67 -14.24 -6.50 -10.38
C ILE A 67 -14.62 -5.13 -9.82
N ASP A 68 -15.89 -4.73 -9.90
CA ASP A 68 -16.32 -3.42 -9.39
C ASP A 68 -16.23 -3.35 -7.87
N SER A 69 -16.58 -4.44 -7.18
CA SER A 69 -16.40 -4.54 -5.73
C SER A 69 -14.93 -4.57 -5.34
N ALA A 70 -14.08 -5.27 -6.12
CA ALA A 70 -12.64 -5.31 -5.90
C ALA A 70 -12.04 -3.91 -6.04
N LYS A 71 -12.35 -3.18 -7.12
CA LYS A 71 -11.90 -1.79 -7.35
C LYS A 71 -12.30 -0.86 -6.20
N GLN A 72 -13.56 -0.93 -5.75
CA GLN A 72 -14.05 -0.10 -4.65
C GLN A 72 -13.32 -0.38 -3.34
N LYS A 73 -13.06 -1.66 -3.02
CA LYS A 73 -12.32 -2.04 -1.81
C LYS A 73 -10.84 -1.63 -1.88
N LEU A 74 -10.19 -1.83 -3.03
CA LEU A 74 -8.82 -1.40 -3.25
C LEU A 74 -8.68 0.12 -3.13
N TRP A 75 -9.62 0.86 -3.73
CA TRP A 75 -9.67 2.31 -3.61
C TRP A 75 -9.89 2.78 -2.17
N ALA A 76 -10.72 2.08 -1.40
CA ALA A 76 -10.90 2.36 0.03
C ALA A 76 -9.60 2.18 0.82
N VAL A 77 -8.81 1.13 0.53
CA VAL A 77 -7.48 0.91 1.14
C VAL A 77 -6.52 2.05 0.80
N VAL A 78 -6.48 2.48 -0.47
CA VAL A 78 -5.63 3.62 -0.90
C VAL A 78 -6.00 4.89 -0.15
N ASN A 79 -7.30 5.19 -0.04
CA ASN A 79 -7.79 6.37 0.70
C ASN A 79 -7.49 6.30 2.20
N GLU A 80 -7.61 5.13 2.81
CA GLU A 80 -7.29 4.94 4.22
C GLU A 80 -5.80 5.19 4.48
N LEU A 81 -4.93 4.67 3.62
CA LEU A 81 -3.48 4.93 3.70
C LEU A 81 -3.17 6.41 3.51
N ALA A 82 -3.75 7.06 2.49
CA ALA A 82 -3.53 8.49 2.21
C ALA A 82 -4.02 9.40 3.35
N SER A 83 -5.04 8.97 4.09
CA SER A 83 -5.65 9.71 5.20
C SER A 83 -5.04 9.40 6.57
N ALA A 84 -4.06 8.49 6.65
CA ALA A 84 -3.43 8.10 7.90
C ALA A 84 -2.75 9.28 8.61
N THR A 85 -2.61 9.20 9.92
CA THR A 85 -1.95 10.25 10.72
C THR A 85 -0.80 9.65 11.53
N PRO A 86 0.46 10.07 11.29
CA PRO A 86 0.90 11.04 10.28
C PRO A 86 0.70 10.51 8.85
N ALA A 87 0.38 11.40 7.92
CA ALA A 87 0.20 11.02 6.52
C ALA A 87 1.51 10.46 5.95
N PRO A 88 1.49 9.30 5.28
CA PRO A 88 2.67 8.76 4.61
C PRO A 88 2.96 9.53 3.32
N ASP A 89 4.20 9.39 2.82
CA ASP A 89 4.55 9.74 1.45
C ASP A 89 4.18 8.55 0.56
N LEU A 90 2.90 8.53 0.11
CA LEU A 90 2.29 7.40 -0.58
C LEU A 90 2.44 7.53 -2.09
N ARG A 91 2.97 6.47 -2.72
CA ARG A 91 2.91 6.26 -4.18
C ARG A 91 2.20 4.95 -4.49
N VAL A 92 1.34 4.97 -5.50
CA VAL A 92 0.56 3.80 -5.92
C VAL A 92 0.81 3.50 -7.38
N GLY A 93 1.03 2.24 -7.71
CA GLY A 93 1.15 1.73 -9.08
C GLY A 93 0.11 0.65 -9.36
N LEU A 94 -0.16 0.38 -10.64
CA LEU A 94 -1.20 -0.54 -11.07
C LEU A 94 -0.69 -1.50 -12.16
N ILE A 95 -0.93 -2.78 -11.93
CA ILE A 95 -0.73 -3.86 -12.88
C ILE A 95 -2.07 -4.56 -13.07
N GLN A 96 -2.40 -4.94 -14.29
CA GLN A 96 -3.48 -5.87 -14.58
C GLN A 96 -2.91 -7.20 -15.08
N TYR A 97 -3.62 -8.30 -14.84
CA TYR A 97 -3.26 -9.61 -15.35
C TYR A 97 -4.50 -10.45 -15.67
N GLY A 98 -4.31 -11.54 -16.42
CA GLY A 98 -5.37 -12.50 -16.70
C GLY A 98 -6.37 -12.09 -17.78
N ASN A 99 -6.11 -11.04 -18.54
CA ASN A 99 -7.01 -10.55 -19.58
C ASN A 99 -6.54 -10.99 -20.97
N ASP A 100 -7.40 -11.65 -21.75
CA ASP A 100 -7.09 -12.13 -23.12
C ASP A 100 -6.77 -11.00 -24.12
N GLY A 101 -7.09 -9.77 -23.78
CA GLY A 101 -6.70 -8.61 -24.57
C GLY A 101 -5.24 -8.19 -24.39
N LEU A 102 -4.52 -8.80 -23.44
CA LEU A 102 -3.11 -8.54 -23.17
C LEU A 102 -2.19 -9.45 -24.01
N ASP A 103 -0.91 -9.07 -24.09
CA ASP A 103 0.08 -9.83 -24.84
C ASP A 103 0.36 -11.20 -24.19
N PRO A 104 0.09 -12.32 -24.86
CA PRO A 104 0.39 -13.65 -24.35
C PRO A 104 1.89 -13.92 -24.17
N THR A 105 2.76 -13.21 -24.91
CA THR A 105 4.22 -13.38 -24.79
C THR A 105 4.76 -12.83 -23.48
N THR A 106 4.03 -11.89 -22.84
CA THR A 106 4.33 -11.40 -21.47
C THR A 106 3.65 -12.22 -20.39
N GLY A 107 2.81 -13.21 -20.77
CA GLY A 107 1.98 -13.99 -19.85
C GLY A 107 0.73 -13.24 -19.38
N TRP A 108 0.13 -12.46 -20.28
CA TRP A 108 -1.08 -11.67 -20.01
C TRP A 108 -0.96 -10.76 -18.78
N VAL A 109 0.20 -10.12 -18.62
CA VAL A 109 0.45 -9.13 -17.57
C VAL A 109 0.86 -7.79 -18.18
N GLU A 110 0.34 -6.70 -17.64
CA GLU A 110 0.63 -5.35 -18.13
C GLU A 110 0.72 -4.36 -16.96
N ARG A 111 1.75 -3.50 -16.96
CA ARG A 111 1.82 -2.35 -16.08
C ARG A 111 0.96 -1.22 -16.66
N LYS A 112 -0.17 -0.93 -16.03
CA LYS A 112 -1.06 0.17 -16.40
C LYS A 112 -0.53 1.52 -15.93
N LEU A 113 0.08 1.55 -14.74
CA LEU A 113 0.58 2.77 -14.12
C LEU A 113 1.83 2.47 -13.29
N GLY A 114 2.87 3.27 -13.44
CA GLY A 114 4.02 3.27 -12.55
C GLY A 114 3.67 3.86 -11.18
N LEU A 115 4.59 3.78 -10.21
CA LEU A 115 4.38 4.38 -8.89
C LEU A 115 4.24 5.90 -9.00
N THR A 116 3.10 6.44 -8.58
CA THR A 116 2.77 7.87 -8.59
C THR A 116 2.08 8.29 -7.30
N SER A 117 2.25 9.55 -6.91
CA SER A 117 1.47 10.19 -5.85
C SER A 117 0.18 10.86 -6.36
N ASP A 118 -0.06 10.84 -7.67
CA ASP A 118 -1.30 11.32 -8.28
C ASP A 118 -2.40 10.28 -8.12
N LEU A 119 -3.18 10.40 -7.03
CA LEU A 119 -4.25 9.45 -6.71
C LEU A 119 -5.45 9.57 -7.67
N ASP A 120 -5.64 10.70 -8.33
CA ASP A 120 -6.70 10.87 -9.34
C ASP A 120 -6.36 10.04 -10.58
N GLU A 121 -5.09 10.02 -10.98
CA GLU A 121 -4.62 9.14 -12.07
C GLU A 121 -4.79 7.66 -11.69
N VAL A 122 -4.42 7.27 -10.46
CA VAL A 122 -4.62 5.90 -9.94
C VAL A 122 -6.10 5.51 -10.01
N TYR A 123 -7.00 6.40 -9.55
CA TYR A 123 -8.44 6.17 -9.62
C TYR A 123 -8.91 5.93 -11.06
N ASN A 124 -8.53 6.84 -11.96
CA ASN A 124 -8.95 6.77 -13.36
C ASN A 124 -8.50 5.47 -14.03
N GLN A 125 -7.23 5.07 -13.84
CA GLN A 125 -6.68 3.84 -14.40
C GLN A 125 -7.33 2.59 -13.78
N LEU A 126 -7.52 2.56 -12.47
CA LEU A 126 -8.14 1.44 -11.77
C LEU A 126 -9.59 1.21 -12.23
N PHE A 127 -10.38 2.29 -12.31
CA PHE A 127 -11.79 2.17 -12.66
C PHE A 127 -12.03 1.98 -14.17
N ALA A 128 -11.05 2.27 -15.00
CA ALA A 128 -11.09 1.98 -16.45
C ALA A 128 -10.85 0.51 -16.80
N LEU A 129 -10.34 -0.32 -15.88
CA LEU A 129 -10.10 -1.74 -16.14
C LEU A 129 -11.40 -2.47 -16.45
N THR A 130 -11.35 -3.39 -17.40
CA THR A 130 -12.47 -4.25 -17.79
C THR A 130 -12.03 -5.70 -17.80
N THR A 131 -12.96 -6.62 -17.64
CA THR A 131 -12.69 -8.06 -17.63
C THR A 131 -12.82 -8.66 -19.02
N ASN A 132 -11.95 -9.61 -19.33
CA ASN A 132 -12.03 -10.48 -20.51
C ASN A 132 -11.37 -11.83 -20.15
N GLY A 133 -11.75 -12.93 -20.78
CA GLY A 133 -11.19 -14.27 -20.50
C GLY A 133 -9.68 -14.25 -20.32
N GLY A 134 -9.07 -15.33 -19.91
CA GLY A 134 -7.62 -15.38 -19.84
C GLY A 134 -7.04 -16.36 -18.84
N GLN A 135 -5.70 -16.42 -18.80
CA GLN A 135 -4.94 -17.23 -17.85
C GLN A 135 -4.30 -16.33 -16.78
N GLU A 136 -4.53 -16.66 -15.52
CA GLU A 136 -4.15 -15.83 -14.39
C GLU A 136 -2.74 -16.18 -13.89
N TYR A 137 -1.73 -15.61 -14.52
CA TYR A 137 -0.32 -15.83 -14.16
C TYR A 137 0.10 -14.91 -13.01
N VAL A 138 -0.41 -15.20 -11.81
CA VAL A 138 -0.13 -14.46 -10.57
C VAL A 138 1.36 -14.28 -10.32
N ALA A 139 2.17 -15.32 -10.52
CA ALA A 139 3.62 -15.26 -10.33
C ALA A 139 4.28 -14.22 -11.26
N ARG A 140 3.80 -14.10 -12.51
CA ARG A 140 4.29 -13.08 -13.46
C ARG A 140 3.86 -11.68 -13.08
N ALA A 141 2.65 -11.51 -12.55
CA ALA A 141 2.21 -10.20 -12.04
C ALA A 141 3.09 -9.71 -10.89
N ILE A 142 3.43 -10.60 -9.94
CA ILE A 142 4.37 -10.30 -8.85
C ILE A 142 5.77 -9.97 -9.39
N THR A 143 6.25 -10.76 -10.36
CA THR A 143 7.55 -10.55 -10.99
C THR A 143 7.58 -9.20 -11.72
N LEU A 144 6.55 -8.88 -12.50
CA LEU A 144 6.44 -7.59 -13.20
C LEU A 144 6.41 -6.42 -12.21
N ALA A 145 5.68 -6.55 -11.09
CA ALA A 145 5.66 -5.52 -10.03
C ALA A 145 7.07 -5.29 -9.48
N ARG A 146 7.80 -6.35 -9.13
CA ARG A 146 9.16 -6.27 -8.62
C ARG A 146 10.11 -5.58 -9.61
N GLU A 147 10.01 -5.89 -10.90
CA GLU A 147 10.97 -5.48 -11.93
C GLU A 147 10.65 -4.12 -12.56
N SER A 148 9.37 -3.80 -12.72
CA SER A 148 8.94 -2.66 -13.50
C SER A 148 8.54 -1.43 -12.69
N MET A 149 8.29 -1.58 -11.38
CA MET A 149 7.99 -0.45 -10.52
C MET A 149 9.29 0.24 -10.06
N GLU A 150 9.30 1.56 -10.11
CA GLU A 150 10.42 2.37 -9.65
C GLU A 150 10.36 2.54 -8.13
N TRP A 151 10.62 1.42 -7.42
CA TRP A 151 10.58 1.36 -5.97
C TRP A 151 11.54 2.36 -5.31
N SER A 152 11.12 2.91 -4.16
CA SER A 152 11.95 3.84 -3.39
C SER A 152 13.27 3.20 -2.97
N ALA A 153 14.34 3.97 -3.11
CA ALA A 153 15.67 3.63 -2.58
C ALA A 153 15.84 3.98 -1.09
N ASP A 154 14.87 4.67 -0.47
CA ASP A 154 14.90 4.97 0.96
C ASP A 154 14.78 3.66 1.76
N PRO A 155 15.75 3.33 2.63
CA PRO A 155 15.72 2.08 3.41
C PRO A 155 14.57 2.03 4.43
N ARG A 156 13.90 3.15 4.67
CA ARG A 156 12.70 3.23 5.52
C ARG A 156 11.41 2.96 4.72
N ALA A 157 11.49 2.96 3.39
CA ALA A 157 10.29 2.81 2.56
C ALA A 157 9.62 1.46 2.81
N LEU A 158 8.31 1.50 3.02
CA LEU A 158 7.47 0.31 3.03
C LEU A 158 7.06 0.02 1.58
N LYS A 159 7.48 -1.14 1.07
CA LYS A 159 7.20 -1.59 -0.30
C LYS A 159 6.22 -2.75 -0.24
N ILE A 160 5.05 -2.59 -0.86
CA ILE A 160 3.97 -3.56 -0.77
C ILE A 160 3.44 -3.89 -2.18
N VAL A 161 3.21 -5.16 -2.43
CA VAL A 161 2.41 -5.66 -3.55
C VAL A 161 1.14 -6.26 -2.99
N PHE A 162 -0.03 -5.79 -3.45
CA PHE A 162 -1.29 -6.49 -3.29
C PHE A 162 -1.63 -7.22 -4.58
N VAL A 163 -1.84 -8.53 -4.48
CA VAL A 163 -2.33 -9.36 -5.59
C VAL A 163 -3.78 -9.72 -5.30
N CYS A 164 -4.68 -9.33 -6.21
CA CYS A 164 -6.12 -9.44 -6.05
C CYS A 164 -6.69 -10.28 -7.18
N GLY A 165 -7.35 -11.40 -6.86
CA GLY A 165 -7.94 -12.33 -7.82
C GLY A 165 -8.87 -13.33 -7.15
N ASN A 166 -9.48 -14.21 -7.93
CA ASN A 166 -10.44 -15.20 -7.46
C ASN A 166 -10.09 -16.63 -7.90
N GLU A 167 -8.99 -16.83 -8.61
CA GLU A 167 -8.54 -18.12 -9.12
C GLU A 167 -7.29 -18.63 -8.40
N PRO A 168 -7.01 -19.95 -8.42
CA PRO A 168 -5.79 -20.51 -7.87
C PRO A 168 -4.53 -19.96 -8.58
N ALA A 169 -3.54 -19.56 -7.81
CA ALA A 169 -2.31 -18.95 -8.31
C ALA A 169 -1.29 -19.96 -8.89
N THR A 170 -1.73 -21.09 -9.39
CA THR A 170 -0.89 -22.21 -9.88
C THR A 170 -0.88 -22.40 -11.39
N GLN A 171 -1.44 -21.46 -12.14
CA GLN A 171 -1.65 -21.60 -13.58
C GLN A 171 -0.38 -21.35 -14.42
N ASP A 172 0.61 -20.61 -13.89
CA ASP A 172 1.86 -20.36 -14.62
C ASP A 172 2.74 -21.63 -14.67
N PRO A 173 3.09 -22.13 -15.88
CA PRO A 173 3.89 -23.33 -16.02
C PRO A 173 5.40 -23.10 -15.79
N GLU A 174 5.87 -21.85 -15.78
CA GLU A 174 7.29 -21.51 -15.76
C GLU A 174 7.75 -20.96 -14.41
N ILE A 175 6.90 -20.17 -13.75
CA ILE A 175 7.23 -19.46 -12.51
C ILE A 175 6.21 -19.81 -11.44
N THR A 176 6.68 -20.31 -10.31
CA THR A 176 5.81 -20.53 -9.15
C THR A 176 5.65 -19.25 -8.33
N VAL A 177 4.51 -19.12 -7.64
CA VAL A 177 4.26 -18.00 -6.71
C VAL A 177 5.34 -17.94 -5.61
N SER A 178 5.80 -19.11 -5.12
CA SER A 178 6.89 -19.16 -4.12
C SER A 178 8.16 -18.48 -4.63
N GLN A 179 8.59 -18.82 -5.86
CA GLN A 179 9.76 -18.19 -6.49
C GLN A 179 9.60 -16.67 -6.67
N ALA A 180 8.42 -16.25 -7.13
CA ALA A 180 8.14 -14.81 -7.29
C ALA A 180 8.14 -14.05 -5.95
N CYS A 181 7.54 -14.64 -4.91
CA CYS A 181 7.53 -14.06 -3.56
C CYS A 181 8.92 -14.04 -2.92
N GLU A 182 9.72 -15.12 -3.04
CA GLU A 182 11.11 -15.17 -2.56
C GLU A 182 11.95 -14.08 -3.21
N ALA A 183 11.80 -13.90 -4.53
CA ALA A 183 12.48 -12.82 -5.26
C ALA A 183 12.02 -11.43 -4.82
N ALA A 184 10.74 -11.23 -4.55
CA ALA A 184 10.22 -9.95 -4.03
C ALA A 184 10.76 -9.64 -2.63
N ILE A 185 10.76 -10.63 -1.72
CA ILE A 185 11.29 -10.50 -0.35
C ILE A 185 12.78 -10.14 -0.37
N ALA A 186 13.56 -10.70 -1.31
CA ALA A 186 14.99 -10.36 -1.46
C ALA A 186 15.22 -8.88 -1.83
N HIS A 187 14.17 -8.15 -2.25
CA HIS A 187 14.18 -6.71 -2.54
C HIS A 187 13.40 -5.87 -1.51
N ASP A 188 13.15 -6.45 -0.32
CA ASP A 188 12.37 -5.82 0.77
C ASP A 188 10.91 -5.49 0.35
N ILE A 189 10.34 -6.24 -0.59
CA ILE A 189 8.96 -6.08 -1.05
C ILE A 189 8.08 -7.11 -0.34
N ILE A 190 7.03 -6.65 0.34
CA ILE A 190 6.03 -7.48 1.00
C ILE A 190 4.93 -7.80 -0.01
N VAL A 191 4.63 -9.09 -0.18
CA VAL A 191 3.53 -9.53 -1.04
C VAL A 191 2.35 -9.98 -0.18
N ASN A 192 1.18 -9.43 -0.46
CA ASN A 192 -0.09 -9.81 0.17
C ASN A 192 -1.08 -10.23 -0.90
N SER A 193 -1.89 -11.23 -0.61
CA SER A 193 -2.98 -11.67 -1.48
C SER A 193 -4.33 -11.22 -0.92
N ILE A 194 -5.24 -10.83 -1.83
CA ILE A 194 -6.63 -10.51 -1.54
C ILE A 194 -7.49 -11.43 -2.41
N TYR A 195 -8.12 -12.41 -1.77
CA TYR A 195 -9.07 -13.27 -2.45
C TYR A 195 -10.40 -12.54 -2.70
N CYS A 196 -10.85 -12.51 -3.94
CA CYS A 196 -12.02 -11.77 -4.38
C CYS A 196 -13.26 -12.68 -4.61
N GLY A 197 -13.09 -13.99 -4.51
CA GLY A 197 -14.16 -14.97 -4.73
C GLY A 197 -15.11 -15.15 -3.53
N PRO A 198 -16.03 -16.11 -3.61
CA PRO A 198 -16.96 -16.44 -2.52
C PRO A 198 -16.21 -16.95 -1.28
N PRO A 199 -16.62 -16.54 -0.04
CA PRO A 199 -15.89 -16.88 1.18
C PRO A 199 -15.82 -18.38 1.55
N GLN A 200 -16.48 -19.24 0.81
CA GLN A 200 -16.57 -20.70 1.06
C GLN A 200 -16.04 -21.53 -0.11
N SER A 201 -15.30 -20.93 -1.03
CA SER A 201 -14.63 -21.68 -2.09
C SER A 201 -13.36 -22.36 -1.54
N ASP A 202 -13.01 -23.51 -2.10
CA ASP A 202 -11.77 -24.23 -1.73
C ASP A 202 -10.50 -23.45 -2.09
N GLU A 203 -10.65 -22.30 -2.73
CA GLU A 203 -9.59 -21.40 -3.20
C GLU A 203 -9.35 -20.19 -2.24
N ALA A 204 -10.14 -20.04 -1.17
CA ALA A 204 -10.10 -18.93 -0.22
C ALA A 204 -8.97 -19.07 0.83
#